data_edc3e1bf862d8dbbd9688cc2477de1a2
#
_entry.id   edc3e1bf862d8dbbd9688cc2477de1a2
#
_cell.length_a   1.000
_cell.length_b   1.000
_cell.length_c   1.000
_cell.angle_alpha   90.00
_cell.angle_beta   90.00
_cell.angle_gamma   90.00
#
_symmetry.space_group_name_H-M   'P 1'
#
loop_
_entity.id
_entity.type
_entity.pdbx_description
1 polymer ?
#
loop_
_entity_poly.entity_id
_entity_poly.type
_entity_poly.pdbx_seq_one_letter_code
_entity_poly.pdbx_strand_id
1 'polypeptide(L)'
;IVAARHTRLGLDVLGPQLPFFNPAQGGGKVEVDFQNSVLSTENKATLMLRHAYAEVKNEEFRFLVGQTWDVVSPLLPGMLMYSVGWDAGNIGYRRAQVRGERYLAFSDTSLVTTQLSINQTVFPDGTTVIRGETPNWPIVEGRVAWTVGHRGKDCLPITVGASGHIGETEFTDTIIGPDQRRRTWSGNLDVRVPLTHRLGIQAECYMGENLAAFLGGIGQGIDPTTREEIRDVGGWIELWYDWTPCLHSHVGYSLDDPNNSDLATVGEKSYNQFYYGNVIYDLTKNFLVGVEVSSWKTNYIGQLPGDSVRCEFVAKYGF
;
A
#
# COMPACT_ATOMS: atom_id res chain seq x y z
N ILE A 1 21.58 -3.46 -12.48
CA ILE A 1 21.21 -2.04 -12.31
C ILE A 1 21.47 -1.68 -10.85
N VAL A 2 22.10 -0.54 -10.58
CA VAL A 2 22.26 0.02 -9.23
C VAL A 2 21.40 1.27 -9.15
N ALA A 3 20.50 1.34 -8.19
CA ALA A 3 19.58 2.45 -8.01
C ALA A 3 19.71 3.06 -6.60
N ALA A 4 19.97 4.36 -6.51
CA ALA A 4 19.96 5.12 -5.26
C ALA A 4 18.63 5.88 -5.03
N ARG A 5 17.66 5.76 -5.94
CA ARG A 5 16.38 6.50 -5.91
C ARG A 5 15.48 6.12 -4.73
N HIS A 6 15.76 4.99 -4.06
CA HIS A 6 15.07 4.57 -2.84
C HIS A 6 15.48 5.36 -1.59
N THR A 7 16.50 6.23 -1.71
CA THR A 7 16.89 7.13 -0.61
C THR A 7 15.71 7.98 -0.20
N ARG A 8 15.44 8.01 1.10
CA ARG A 8 14.34 8.80 1.69
C ARG A 8 14.91 9.88 2.57
N LEU A 9 14.34 11.07 2.49
CA LEU A 9 14.62 12.18 3.35
C LEU A 9 13.32 12.61 4.02
N GLY A 10 13.34 12.77 5.34
CA GLY A 10 12.13 13.09 6.07
C GLY A 10 12.39 13.88 7.34
N LEU A 11 11.35 14.53 7.81
CA LEU A 11 11.33 15.28 9.06
C LEU A 11 10.03 14.93 9.80
N ASP A 12 10.17 14.43 11.02
CA ASP A 12 9.06 14.27 11.96
C ASP A 12 9.04 15.49 12.91
N VAL A 13 7.89 16.14 13.01
CA VAL A 13 7.71 17.34 13.82
C VAL A 13 6.84 17.00 15.03
N LEU A 14 7.36 17.28 16.22
CA LEU A 14 6.61 17.23 17.46
C LEU A 14 6.16 18.65 17.82
N GLY A 15 4.87 18.88 17.81
CA GLY A 15 4.25 20.17 18.09
C GLY A 15 3.86 20.34 19.58
N PRO A 16 3.07 21.35 19.92
CA PRO A 16 2.63 21.58 21.28
C PRO A 16 1.55 20.58 21.72
N GLN A 17 1.38 20.48 23.04
CA GLN A 17 0.19 19.88 23.62
C GLN A 17 -0.99 20.83 23.51
N LEU A 18 -2.16 20.29 23.15
CA LEU A 18 -3.42 21.00 22.96
C LEU A 18 -4.39 20.64 24.09
N PRO A 19 -4.54 21.47 25.12
CA PRO A 19 -5.27 21.11 26.35
C PRO A 19 -6.77 20.92 26.14
N PHE A 20 -7.33 21.52 25.09
CA PHE A 20 -8.76 21.44 24.79
C PHE A 20 -9.20 20.14 24.06
N PHE A 21 -8.24 19.25 23.75
CA PHE A 21 -8.53 17.94 23.14
C PHE A 21 -8.20 16.76 24.06
N ASN A 22 -8.51 16.83 25.34
CA ASN A 22 -8.26 15.81 26.35
C ASN A 22 -6.78 15.33 26.36
N PRO A 23 -5.87 16.04 26.87
CA PRO A 23 -4.70 16.64 26.21
C PRO A 23 -4.22 15.79 25.03
N ALA A 24 -4.13 16.42 23.88
CA ALA A 24 -3.61 15.80 22.65
C ALA A 24 -2.31 16.44 22.21
N GLN A 25 -1.46 15.67 21.54
CA GLN A 25 -0.19 16.09 21.00
C GLN A 25 -0.35 16.50 19.53
N GLY A 26 0.01 17.74 19.21
CA GLY A 26 0.15 18.17 17.82
C GLY A 26 1.44 17.64 17.21
N GLY A 27 1.47 17.43 15.90
CA GLY A 27 2.64 16.94 15.18
C GLY A 27 2.46 16.95 13.67
N GLY A 28 3.45 16.42 12.97
CA GLY A 28 3.39 16.28 11.52
C GLY A 28 4.62 15.57 10.97
N LYS A 29 4.55 15.24 9.69
CA LYS A 29 5.65 14.57 8.97
C LYS A 29 5.74 15.10 7.54
N VAL A 30 6.98 15.28 7.08
CA VAL A 30 7.31 15.42 5.66
C VAL A 30 8.31 14.34 5.29
N GLU A 31 8.08 13.62 4.22
CA GLU A 31 9.00 12.60 3.68
C GLU A 31 8.95 12.61 2.17
N VAL A 32 10.12 12.56 1.54
CA VAL A 32 10.28 12.45 0.09
C VAL A 32 11.22 11.30 -0.25
N ASP A 33 11.08 10.75 -1.45
CA ASP A 33 12.10 9.92 -2.10
C ASP A 33 12.35 10.41 -3.55
N PHE A 34 13.09 9.63 -4.34
CA PHE A 34 13.47 10.00 -5.71
C PHE A 34 12.87 9.03 -6.74
N GLN A 35 11.74 8.44 -6.42
CA GLN A 35 11.08 7.39 -7.23
C GLN A 35 9.93 7.92 -8.12
N ASN A 36 9.99 9.16 -8.54
CA ASN A 36 9.03 9.63 -9.54
C ASN A 36 9.26 8.88 -10.87
N SER A 37 8.44 7.84 -11.12
CA SER A 37 8.61 6.90 -12.23
C SER A 37 8.46 7.53 -13.62
N VAL A 38 7.68 8.60 -13.72
CA VAL A 38 7.40 9.27 -15.00
C VAL A 38 8.57 10.13 -15.47
N LEU A 39 9.25 10.79 -14.54
CA LEU A 39 10.29 11.79 -14.85
C LEU A 39 11.69 11.34 -14.48
N SER A 40 11.82 10.28 -13.66
CA SER A 40 13.11 9.82 -13.15
C SER A 40 13.75 8.73 -14.02
N THR A 41 15.05 8.86 -14.22
CA THR A 41 15.93 7.77 -14.66
C THR A 41 16.97 7.49 -13.59
N GLU A 42 17.78 6.45 -13.73
CA GLU A 42 18.77 6.07 -12.69
C GLU A 42 19.71 7.21 -12.28
N ASN A 43 20.02 8.11 -13.21
CA ASN A 43 20.92 9.25 -12.97
C ASN A 43 20.23 10.63 -13.07
N LYS A 44 18.89 10.66 -13.21
CA LYS A 44 18.06 11.88 -13.26
C LYS A 44 16.88 11.70 -12.32
N ALA A 45 17.19 11.64 -11.03
CA ALA A 45 16.18 11.45 -10.00
C ALA A 45 15.30 12.70 -9.84
N THR A 46 14.00 12.48 -9.67
CA THR A 46 13.02 13.53 -9.39
C THR A 46 12.30 13.22 -8.07
N LEU A 47 12.10 14.25 -7.27
CA LEU A 47 11.44 14.12 -5.96
C LEU A 47 10.01 13.63 -6.11
N MET A 48 9.64 12.70 -5.25
CA MET A 48 8.28 12.24 -5.04
C MET A 48 7.88 12.45 -3.58
N LEU A 49 6.77 13.16 -3.36
CA LEU A 49 6.24 13.38 -2.03
C LEU A 49 5.59 12.09 -1.52
N ARG A 50 6.09 11.57 -0.40
CA ARG A 50 5.57 10.38 0.25
C ARG A 50 4.58 10.74 1.36
N HIS A 51 5.02 11.57 2.27
CA HIS A 51 4.24 12.06 3.39
C HIS A 51 4.37 13.57 3.50
N ALA A 52 3.26 14.25 3.72
CA ALA A 52 3.19 15.66 4.09
C ALA A 52 1.87 15.88 4.82
N TYR A 53 1.88 15.76 6.13
CA TYR A 53 0.67 15.90 6.93
C TYR A 53 0.92 16.56 8.28
N ALA A 54 -0.13 17.18 8.82
CA ALA A 54 -0.26 17.56 10.20
C ALA A 54 -1.21 16.63 10.93
N GLU A 55 -1.00 16.41 12.21
CA GLU A 55 -1.84 15.55 13.05
C GLU A 55 -2.03 16.10 14.47
N VAL A 56 -3.13 15.71 15.07
CA VAL A 56 -3.39 15.86 16.50
C VAL A 56 -3.81 14.49 17.01
N LYS A 57 -3.13 13.98 18.05
CA LYS A 57 -3.40 12.63 18.58
C LYS A 57 -3.20 12.51 20.08
N ASN A 58 -3.90 11.54 20.65
CA ASN A 58 -3.68 11.03 21.99
C ASN A 58 -3.91 9.52 22.03
N GLU A 59 -4.09 8.93 23.22
CA GLU A 59 -4.36 7.49 23.37
C GLU A 59 -5.74 7.05 22.87
N GLU A 60 -6.67 7.98 22.67
CA GLU A 60 -8.06 7.69 22.29
C GLU A 60 -8.35 7.95 20.81
N PHE A 61 -7.68 8.95 20.21
CA PHE A 61 -7.95 9.36 18.83
C PHE A 61 -6.72 9.91 18.12
N ARG A 62 -6.85 9.97 16.81
CA ARG A 62 -5.96 10.70 15.90
C ARG A 62 -6.79 11.43 14.86
N PHE A 63 -6.47 12.69 14.60
CA PHE A 63 -6.98 13.44 13.47
C PHE A 63 -5.80 13.90 12.62
N LEU A 64 -5.89 13.69 11.30
CA LEU A 64 -4.80 13.95 10.37
C LEU A 64 -5.32 14.67 9.12
N VAL A 65 -4.54 15.63 8.63
CA VAL A 65 -4.80 16.33 7.37
C VAL A 65 -3.52 16.39 6.55
N GLY A 66 -3.56 15.95 5.31
CA GLY A 66 -2.43 15.95 4.37
C GLY A 66 -2.21 14.61 3.71
N GLN A 67 -1.07 14.43 3.04
CA GLN A 67 -0.75 13.23 2.27
C GLN A 67 -0.10 12.17 3.15
N THR A 68 -0.68 10.97 3.13
CA THR A 68 -0.09 9.76 3.75
C THR A 68 -0.72 8.51 3.15
N TRP A 69 -0.36 7.33 3.68
CA TRP A 69 -0.94 6.05 3.28
C TRP A 69 -2.45 6.03 3.38
N ASP A 70 -3.09 5.31 2.47
CA ASP A 70 -4.51 4.95 2.54
C ASP A 70 -4.82 4.18 3.82
N VAL A 71 -6.09 4.07 4.20
CA VAL A 71 -6.52 3.22 5.32
C VAL A 71 -6.86 1.80 4.87
N VAL A 72 -7.07 1.59 3.58
CA VAL A 72 -7.24 0.26 2.98
C VAL A 72 -5.91 -0.47 2.91
N SER A 73 -5.91 -1.79 3.14
CA SER A 73 -4.73 -2.66 3.02
C SER A 73 -3.47 -2.08 3.69
N PRO A 74 -3.49 -1.92 5.03
CA PRO A 74 -2.46 -1.16 5.74
C PRO A 74 -1.16 -1.90 5.97
N LEU A 75 -1.12 -3.22 5.73
CA LEU A 75 0.08 -4.01 5.92
C LEU A 75 1.00 -3.91 4.70
N LEU A 76 2.27 -4.13 4.93
CA LEU A 76 3.26 -4.21 3.86
C LEU A 76 4.07 -5.50 4.04
N PRO A 77 4.27 -6.29 2.98
CA PRO A 77 5.16 -7.45 3.05
C PRO A 77 6.60 -7.02 3.30
N GLY A 78 7.35 -7.84 4.00
CA GLY A 78 8.77 -7.63 4.35
C GLY A 78 9.71 -7.83 3.17
N MET A 79 9.33 -7.33 1.99
CA MET A 79 10.11 -7.39 0.75
C MET A 79 11.21 -6.33 0.73
N LEU A 80 12.30 -6.66 0.04
CA LEU A 80 13.36 -5.69 -0.30
C LEU A 80 13.02 -4.89 -1.55
N MET A 81 12.17 -5.43 -2.42
CA MET A 81 11.69 -4.73 -3.60
C MET A 81 10.89 -3.48 -3.25
N TYR A 82 11.19 -2.37 -3.94
CA TYR A 82 10.56 -1.06 -3.65
C TYR A 82 9.04 -1.07 -3.77
N SER A 83 8.49 -1.78 -4.77
CA SER A 83 7.05 -1.80 -5.03
C SER A 83 6.24 -2.59 -4.01
N VAL A 84 6.86 -3.33 -3.11
CA VAL A 84 6.21 -4.11 -2.05
C VAL A 84 4.99 -4.92 -2.54
N GLY A 85 5.05 -5.44 -3.77
CA GLY A 85 3.98 -6.22 -4.38
C GLY A 85 2.83 -5.41 -4.99
N TRP A 86 2.96 -4.08 -5.16
CA TRP A 86 1.98 -3.28 -5.90
C TRP A 86 1.83 -3.78 -7.35
N ASP A 87 0.61 -3.71 -7.89
CA ASP A 87 0.20 -4.28 -9.18
C ASP A 87 0.39 -5.81 -9.25
N ALA A 88 0.45 -6.46 -8.10
CA ALA A 88 0.70 -7.89 -8.00
C ALA A 88 0.14 -8.49 -6.69
N GLY A 89 -0.97 -7.96 -6.17
CA GLY A 89 -1.68 -8.50 -5.01
C GLY A 89 -1.58 -7.67 -3.73
N ASN A 90 -0.74 -6.66 -3.67
CA ASN A 90 -0.76 -5.64 -2.63
C ASN A 90 -1.36 -4.35 -3.20
N ILE A 91 -2.38 -3.79 -2.54
CA ILE A 91 -3.02 -2.54 -2.94
C ILE A 91 -2.86 -1.46 -1.86
N GLY A 92 -3.24 -0.24 -2.22
CA GLY A 92 -3.11 0.93 -1.36
C GLY A 92 -1.92 1.81 -1.75
N TYR A 93 -2.14 3.09 -1.67
CA TYR A 93 -1.13 4.09 -2.05
C TYR A 93 -1.11 5.23 -1.04
N ARG A 94 -0.57 6.34 -1.42
CA ARG A 94 -0.52 7.57 -0.62
C ARG A 94 -1.28 8.66 -1.35
N ARG A 95 -2.21 9.32 -0.65
CA ARG A 95 -2.99 10.43 -1.19
C ARG A 95 -3.27 11.49 -0.16
N ALA A 96 -3.59 12.72 -0.63
CA ALA A 96 -4.04 13.78 0.23
C ALA A 96 -5.40 13.41 0.83
N GLN A 97 -5.55 13.59 2.13
CA GLN A 97 -6.72 13.13 2.88
C GLN A 97 -6.98 13.94 4.15
N VAL A 98 -8.21 13.86 4.60
CA VAL A 98 -8.62 14.19 5.97
C VAL A 98 -9.03 12.89 6.62
N ARG A 99 -8.39 12.51 7.74
CA ARG A 99 -8.62 11.23 8.42
C ARG A 99 -8.89 11.41 9.90
N GLY A 100 -9.92 10.71 10.39
CA GLY A 100 -10.19 10.50 11.80
C GLY A 100 -9.96 9.04 12.18
N GLU A 101 -9.35 8.82 13.34
CA GLU A 101 -9.15 7.49 13.92
C GLU A 101 -9.63 7.50 15.37
N ARG A 102 -10.24 6.40 15.82
CA ARG A 102 -10.67 6.20 17.20
C ARG A 102 -10.11 4.88 17.72
N TYR A 103 -9.55 4.92 18.92
CA TYR A 103 -8.96 3.78 19.61
C TYR A 103 -9.84 3.43 20.82
N LEU A 104 -10.54 2.30 20.75
CA LEU A 104 -11.48 1.84 21.77
C LEU A 104 -10.87 0.68 22.53
N ALA A 105 -10.20 0.96 23.64
CA ALA A 105 -9.64 -0.05 24.53
C ALA A 105 -10.75 -0.60 25.43
N PHE A 106 -11.23 -1.82 25.17
CA PHE A 106 -12.19 -2.51 26.01
C PHE A 106 -11.53 -3.17 27.23
N SER A 107 -10.25 -3.52 27.10
CA SER A 107 -9.40 -4.04 28.17
C SER A 107 -7.93 -3.89 27.79
N ASP A 108 -7.03 -4.30 28.69
CA ASP A 108 -5.58 -4.33 28.41
C ASP A 108 -5.22 -5.30 27.26
N THR A 109 -6.11 -6.24 26.95
CA THR A 109 -5.92 -7.26 25.90
C THR A 109 -6.86 -7.11 24.72
N SER A 110 -7.72 -6.09 24.69
CA SER A 110 -8.69 -5.89 23.59
C SER A 110 -8.75 -4.43 23.18
N LEU A 111 -8.38 -4.14 21.94
CA LEU A 111 -8.43 -2.83 21.33
C LEU A 111 -9.14 -2.91 19.97
N VAL A 112 -10.14 -2.08 19.77
CA VAL A 112 -10.74 -1.84 18.46
C VAL A 112 -10.27 -0.47 17.95
N THR A 113 -9.71 -0.47 16.75
CA THR A 113 -9.32 0.74 16.02
C THR A 113 -10.31 0.96 14.88
N THR A 114 -10.88 2.14 14.80
CA THR A 114 -11.72 2.57 13.67
C THR A 114 -11.07 3.73 12.97
N GLN A 115 -11.08 3.72 11.63
CA GLN A 115 -10.50 4.76 10.79
C GLN A 115 -11.50 5.14 9.70
N LEU A 116 -11.60 6.43 9.42
CA LEU A 116 -12.41 6.97 8.33
C LEU A 116 -11.61 8.09 7.68
N SER A 117 -11.50 8.08 6.36
CA SER A 117 -10.84 9.14 5.61
C SER A 117 -11.65 9.58 4.39
N ILE A 118 -11.47 10.85 4.03
CA ILE A 118 -11.95 11.45 2.80
C ILE A 118 -10.70 11.86 2.02
N ASN A 119 -10.56 11.31 0.82
CA ASN A 119 -9.30 11.34 0.08
C ASN A 119 -9.48 11.98 -1.30
N GLN A 120 -8.43 12.62 -1.76
CA GLN A 120 -8.32 13.02 -3.15
C GLN A 120 -8.13 11.80 -4.05
N THR A 121 -8.80 11.78 -5.20
CA THR A 121 -8.53 10.79 -6.24
C THR A 121 -7.14 11.01 -6.81
N VAL A 122 -6.37 9.94 -7.00
CA VAL A 122 -5.06 9.93 -7.65
C VAL A 122 -5.17 9.06 -8.89
N PHE A 123 -4.55 9.46 -9.99
CA PHE A 123 -4.49 8.65 -11.20
C PHE A 123 -3.16 7.89 -11.28
N PRO A 124 -3.15 6.65 -11.76
CA PRO A 124 -1.91 5.93 -11.99
C PRO A 124 -1.10 6.57 -13.11
N ASP A 125 0.21 6.63 -12.91
CA ASP A 125 1.15 7.12 -13.90
C ASP A 125 1.08 6.31 -15.21
N GLY A 126 1.16 7.00 -16.35
CA GLY A 126 1.29 6.35 -17.66
C GLY A 126 0.00 6.04 -18.40
N THR A 127 -1.16 6.45 -17.88
CA THR A 127 -2.40 6.39 -18.65
C THR A 127 -2.49 7.56 -19.63
N THR A 128 -3.01 7.32 -20.84
CA THR A 128 -3.33 8.36 -21.84
C THR A 128 -4.48 9.26 -21.41
N VAL A 129 -5.00 9.07 -20.23
CA VAL A 129 -6.16 9.73 -19.68
C VAL A 129 -5.73 10.97 -18.90
N ILE A 130 -6.08 12.12 -19.40
CA ILE A 130 -5.75 13.41 -18.81
C ILE A 130 -6.90 13.83 -17.90
N ARG A 131 -6.63 14.06 -16.61
CA ARG A 131 -7.51 14.61 -15.55
C ARG A 131 -8.34 13.61 -14.73
N GLY A 132 -7.71 12.61 -14.13
CA GLY A 132 -8.36 11.74 -13.15
C GLY A 132 -8.48 12.29 -11.72
N GLU A 133 -8.05 13.54 -11.49
CA GLU A 133 -7.95 14.09 -10.13
C GLU A 133 -9.16 14.95 -9.72
N THR A 134 -10.17 15.11 -10.58
CA THR A 134 -11.31 15.97 -10.33
C THR A 134 -12.67 15.28 -10.47
N PRO A 135 -12.93 14.16 -9.77
CA PRO A 135 -14.27 13.60 -9.70
C PRO A 135 -15.21 14.53 -8.91
N ASN A 136 -16.51 14.40 -9.12
CA ASN A 136 -17.49 15.24 -8.43
C ASN A 136 -17.56 14.99 -6.93
N TRP A 137 -17.06 13.87 -6.44
CA TRP A 137 -16.98 13.58 -5.03
C TRP A 137 -15.72 12.78 -4.67
N PRO A 138 -15.21 12.94 -3.43
CA PRO A 138 -13.96 12.33 -3.01
C PRO A 138 -14.07 10.81 -2.86
N ILE A 139 -12.93 10.13 -2.80
CA ILE A 139 -12.85 8.76 -2.33
C ILE A 139 -13.05 8.75 -0.83
N VAL A 140 -13.95 7.90 -0.34
CA VAL A 140 -14.17 7.64 1.08
C VAL A 140 -13.60 6.27 1.41
N GLU A 141 -12.76 6.20 2.44
CA GLU A 141 -12.18 4.95 2.93
C GLU A 141 -12.53 4.74 4.40
N GLY A 142 -12.72 3.49 4.77
CA GLY A 142 -12.96 3.10 6.14
C GLY A 142 -12.25 1.80 6.51
N ARG A 143 -11.86 1.67 7.78
CA ARG A 143 -11.29 0.45 8.35
C ARG A 143 -11.72 0.25 9.80
N VAL A 144 -11.96 -1.00 10.15
CA VAL A 144 -12.13 -1.45 11.53
C VAL A 144 -11.15 -2.59 11.77
N ALA A 145 -10.37 -2.50 12.83
CA ALA A 145 -9.43 -3.55 13.23
C ALA A 145 -9.61 -3.90 14.70
N TRP A 146 -9.47 -5.19 14.98
CA TRP A 146 -9.48 -5.71 16.34
C TRP A 146 -8.12 -6.30 16.68
N THR A 147 -7.51 -5.79 17.76
CA THR A 147 -6.25 -6.29 18.31
C THR A 147 -6.53 -7.02 19.60
N VAL A 148 -6.14 -8.29 19.67
CA VAL A 148 -6.35 -9.20 20.79
C VAL A 148 -4.98 -9.65 21.35
N GLY A 149 -4.83 -9.60 22.65
CA GLY A 149 -3.61 -9.90 23.39
C GLY A 149 -3.02 -8.69 24.09
N HIS A 150 -2.10 -8.92 25.02
CA HIS A 150 -1.38 -7.83 25.68
C HIS A 150 -0.59 -7.01 24.68
N ARG A 151 -0.64 -5.69 24.85
CA ARG A 151 0.05 -4.70 24.00
C ARG A 151 1.28 -4.18 24.75
N GLY A 152 2.35 -3.95 24.02
CA GLY A 152 3.59 -3.41 24.56
C GLY A 152 4.80 -4.18 24.07
N LYS A 153 5.96 -3.83 24.58
CA LYS A 153 7.21 -4.49 24.25
C LYS A 153 7.15 -5.96 24.72
N ASP A 154 7.64 -6.86 23.87
CA ASP A 154 7.66 -8.31 24.11
C ASP A 154 6.28 -8.99 24.19
N CYS A 155 5.22 -8.34 23.72
CA CYS A 155 3.89 -8.92 23.57
C CYS A 155 3.64 -9.37 22.13
N LEU A 156 2.70 -10.33 21.98
CA LEU A 156 2.34 -10.93 20.69
C LEU A 156 0.84 -10.74 20.37
N PRO A 157 0.37 -9.49 20.23
CA PRO A 157 -1.03 -9.26 19.92
C PRO A 157 -1.35 -9.70 18.49
N ILE A 158 -2.49 -10.35 18.32
CA ILE A 158 -3.06 -10.66 17.01
C ILE A 158 -3.91 -9.49 16.58
N THR A 159 -3.80 -9.08 15.32
CA THR A 159 -4.64 -8.04 14.73
C THR A 159 -5.35 -8.60 13.51
N VAL A 160 -6.66 -8.38 13.44
CA VAL A 160 -7.50 -8.67 12.27
C VAL A 160 -8.25 -7.40 11.92
N GLY A 161 -8.23 -7.03 10.65
CA GLY A 161 -8.90 -5.83 10.15
C GLY A 161 -9.74 -6.10 8.92
N ALA A 162 -10.76 -5.26 8.74
CA ALA A 162 -11.53 -5.16 7.52
C ALA A 162 -11.55 -3.69 7.10
N SER A 163 -11.33 -3.44 5.82
CA SER A 163 -11.31 -2.11 5.24
C SER A 163 -12.01 -2.07 3.88
N GLY A 164 -12.24 -0.89 3.37
CA GLY A 164 -12.78 -0.71 2.03
C GLY A 164 -12.82 0.74 1.63
N HIS A 165 -13.01 0.97 0.35
CA HIS A 165 -13.25 2.29 -0.19
C HIS A 165 -14.44 2.32 -1.15
N ILE A 166 -14.94 3.50 -1.39
CA ILE A 166 -15.88 3.82 -2.46
C ILE A 166 -15.58 5.22 -3.00
N GLY A 167 -15.68 5.38 -4.32
CA GLY A 167 -15.43 6.67 -4.97
C GLY A 167 -15.69 6.60 -6.47
N GLU A 168 -15.25 7.65 -7.14
CA GLU A 168 -15.30 7.76 -8.60
C GLU A 168 -13.94 8.22 -9.12
N THR A 169 -13.59 7.77 -10.32
CA THR A 169 -12.52 8.32 -11.13
C THR A 169 -13.13 9.03 -12.34
N GLU A 170 -12.58 10.18 -12.69
CA GLU A 170 -12.98 10.92 -13.88
C GLU A 170 -11.84 10.96 -14.89
N PHE A 171 -12.15 10.75 -16.16
CA PHE A 171 -11.18 10.82 -17.24
C PHE A 171 -11.79 11.45 -18.49
N THR A 172 -10.93 12.00 -19.32
CA THR A 172 -11.31 12.52 -20.65
C THR A 172 -10.94 11.46 -21.68
N ASP A 173 -11.94 10.97 -22.39
CA ASP A 173 -11.75 10.06 -23.51
C ASP A 173 -11.86 10.82 -24.84
N THR A 174 -10.95 10.54 -25.77
CA THR A 174 -10.94 11.19 -27.08
C THR A 174 -12.01 10.68 -28.04
N ILE A 175 -12.61 9.52 -27.74
CA ILE A 175 -13.62 8.87 -28.57
C ILE A 175 -15.02 9.17 -28.06
N ILE A 176 -15.27 8.95 -26.77
CA ILE A 176 -16.60 9.12 -26.16
C ILE A 176 -16.81 10.49 -25.51
N GLY A 177 -15.79 11.30 -25.44
CA GLY A 177 -15.86 12.68 -24.99
C GLY A 177 -15.31 12.94 -23.61
N PRO A 178 -15.37 14.18 -23.13
CA PRO A 178 -14.90 14.60 -21.82
C PRO A 178 -15.81 14.10 -20.69
N ASP A 179 -15.27 14.20 -19.46
CA ASP A 179 -16.03 14.01 -18.21
C ASP A 179 -16.64 12.62 -18.06
N GLN A 180 -15.90 11.58 -18.50
CA GLN A 180 -16.30 10.20 -18.28
C GLN A 180 -16.02 9.80 -16.82
N ARG A 181 -17.01 9.22 -16.16
CA ARG A 181 -16.92 8.80 -14.77
C ARG A 181 -17.07 7.29 -14.64
N ARG A 182 -16.22 6.73 -13.80
CA ARG A 182 -16.26 5.33 -13.47
C ARG A 182 -16.15 5.17 -11.96
N ARG A 183 -16.96 4.27 -11.44
CA ARG A 183 -16.94 3.92 -10.02
C ARG A 183 -15.65 3.17 -9.69
N THR A 184 -15.17 3.35 -8.47
CA THR A 184 -14.13 2.54 -7.86
C THR A 184 -14.59 2.12 -6.47
N TRP A 185 -14.32 0.88 -6.10
CA TRP A 185 -14.60 0.36 -4.76
C TRP A 185 -13.72 -0.83 -4.44
N SER A 186 -13.47 -1.08 -3.15
CA SER A 186 -12.87 -2.33 -2.67
C SER A 186 -13.45 -2.75 -1.33
N GLY A 187 -13.35 -4.08 -1.07
CA GLY A 187 -13.48 -4.68 0.23
C GLY A 187 -12.23 -5.49 0.52
N ASN A 188 -11.61 -5.29 1.70
CA ASN A 188 -10.30 -5.82 2.03
C ASN A 188 -10.31 -6.44 3.43
N LEU A 189 -9.49 -7.47 3.63
CA LEU A 189 -9.22 -8.07 4.93
C LEU A 189 -7.70 -8.08 5.15
N ASP A 190 -7.30 -7.79 6.38
CA ASP A 190 -5.90 -7.85 6.81
C ASP A 190 -5.77 -8.64 8.11
N VAL A 191 -4.68 -9.39 8.23
CA VAL A 191 -4.38 -10.15 9.44
C VAL A 191 -2.88 -10.17 9.72
N ARG A 192 -2.52 -10.00 11.00
CA ARG A 192 -1.17 -10.16 11.51
C ARG A 192 -1.19 -11.03 12.76
N VAL A 193 -0.49 -12.16 12.70
CA VAL A 193 -0.45 -13.19 13.76
C VAL A 193 1.01 -13.49 14.11
N PRO A 194 1.59 -12.90 15.16
CA PRO A 194 2.84 -13.37 15.72
C PRO A 194 2.58 -14.69 16.44
N LEU A 195 3.13 -15.79 15.91
CA LEU A 195 2.99 -17.14 16.49
C LEU A 195 3.93 -17.36 17.68
N THR A 196 5.13 -16.79 17.58
CA THR A 196 6.14 -16.76 18.63
C THR A 196 6.88 -15.43 18.58
N HIS A 197 7.82 -15.20 19.50
CA HIS A 197 8.69 -14.01 19.45
C HIS A 197 9.61 -13.97 18.21
N ARG A 198 9.69 -15.05 17.43
CA ARG A 198 10.56 -15.16 16.26
C ARG A 198 9.79 -15.45 14.96
N LEU A 199 8.62 -16.03 15.06
CA LEU A 199 7.85 -16.51 13.91
C LEU A 199 6.49 -15.85 13.89
N GLY A 200 6.05 -15.41 12.73
CA GLY A 200 4.68 -14.96 12.53
C GLY A 200 4.26 -14.99 11.08
N ILE A 201 2.97 -14.72 10.88
CA ILE A 201 2.30 -14.69 9.59
C ILE A 201 1.57 -13.36 9.47
N GLN A 202 1.61 -12.76 8.29
CA GLN A 202 0.73 -11.66 7.92
C GLN A 202 0.19 -11.85 6.50
N ALA A 203 -1.02 -11.35 6.26
CA ALA A 203 -1.68 -11.48 4.98
C ALA A 203 -2.66 -10.34 4.76
N GLU A 204 -2.93 -10.05 3.51
CA GLU A 204 -4.03 -9.22 3.05
C GLU A 204 -4.69 -9.86 1.85
N CYS A 205 -6.00 -9.67 1.71
CA CYS A 205 -6.73 -9.99 0.49
C CYS A 205 -7.77 -8.91 0.20
N TYR A 206 -8.09 -8.76 -1.06
CA TYR A 206 -9.03 -7.76 -1.51
C TYR A 206 -9.88 -8.27 -2.68
N MET A 207 -11.01 -7.61 -2.87
CA MET A 207 -11.82 -7.64 -4.08
C MET A 207 -12.34 -6.24 -4.37
N GLY A 208 -12.52 -5.93 -5.64
CA GLY A 208 -13.02 -4.61 -6.00
C GLY A 208 -13.15 -4.40 -7.49
N GLU A 209 -13.25 -3.15 -7.89
CA GLU A 209 -13.49 -2.71 -9.26
C GLU A 209 -12.76 -1.39 -9.49
N ASN A 210 -12.10 -1.28 -10.65
CA ASN A 210 -11.34 -0.09 -11.04
C ASN A 210 -10.26 0.29 -10.02
N LEU A 211 -9.37 -0.66 -9.70
CA LEU A 211 -8.38 -0.55 -8.65
C LEU A 211 -7.03 0.03 -9.08
N ALA A 212 -6.84 0.43 -10.34
CA ALA A 212 -5.56 0.94 -10.83
C ALA A 212 -5.01 2.11 -9.99
N ALA A 213 -5.89 3.02 -9.52
CA ALA A 213 -5.50 4.14 -8.64
C ALA A 213 -5.06 3.69 -7.24
N PHE A 214 -5.30 2.45 -6.87
CA PHE A 214 -4.85 1.78 -5.65
C PHE A 214 -3.71 0.79 -5.90
N LEU A 215 -3.15 0.78 -7.12
CA LEU A 215 -2.09 -0.16 -7.54
C LEU A 215 -2.55 -1.63 -7.48
N GLY A 216 -3.82 -1.89 -7.83
CA GLY A 216 -4.41 -3.20 -8.06
C GLY A 216 -4.82 -3.39 -9.52
N GLY A 217 -5.36 -4.58 -9.86
CA GLY A 217 -5.74 -4.93 -11.22
C GLY A 217 -4.57 -4.99 -12.20
N ILE A 218 -3.37 -5.25 -11.69
CA ILE A 218 -2.10 -5.21 -12.43
C ILE A 218 -1.91 -3.85 -13.14
N GLY A 219 -2.34 -2.75 -12.46
CA GLY A 219 -2.35 -1.39 -12.99
C GLY A 219 -3.44 -1.10 -14.03
N GLN A 220 -4.45 -1.99 -14.14
CA GLN A 220 -5.59 -1.86 -15.05
C GLN A 220 -6.86 -1.60 -14.24
N GLY A 221 -7.60 -0.56 -14.56
CA GLY A 221 -8.84 -0.22 -13.87
C GLY A 221 -10.04 -0.15 -14.81
N ILE A 222 -9.80 0.25 -16.05
CA ILE A 222 -10.81 0.44 -17.10
C ILE A 222 -10.29 -0.21 -18.37
N ASP A 223 -11.10 -1.07 -18.97
CA ASP A 223 -10.76 -1.69 -20.26
C ASP A 223 -10.69 -0.61 -21.37
N PRO A 224 -9.60 -0.57 -22.14
CA PRO A 224 -9.41 0.48 -23.14
C PRO A 224 -10.33 0.36 -24.37
N THR A 225 -11.01 -0.78 -24.55
CA THR A 225 -11.94 -1.02 -25.67
C THR A 225 -13.38 -0.79 -25.25
N THR A 226 -13.83 -1.43 -24.17
CA THR A 226 -15.23 -1.34 -23.70
C THR A 226 -15.47 -0.08 -22.88
N ARG A 227 -14.45 0.50 -22.30
CA ARG A 227 -14.53 1.64 -21.35
C ARG A 227 -15.27 1.32 -20.06
N GLU A 228 -15.44 0.04 -19.75
CA GLU A 228 -16.06 -0.42 -18.51
C GLU A 228 -15.00 -0.70 -17.44
N GLU A 229 -15.44 -0.71 -16.19
CA GLU A 229 -14.62 -0.99 -15.05
C GLU A 229 -14.19 -2.47 -15.03
N ILE A 230 -12.92 -2.73 -14.70
CA ILE A 230 -12.37 -4.07 -14.53
C ILE A 230 -12.51 -4.47 -13.06
N ARG A 231 -13.19 -5.60 -12.82
CA ARG A 231 -13.25 -6.25 -11.51
C ARG A 231 -11.96 -7.00 -11.25
N ASP A 232 -11.56 -7.03 -10.00
CA ASP A 232 -10.30 -7.61 -9.60
C ASP A 232 -10.36 -8.26 -8.22
N VAL A 233 -9.59 -9.33 -8.03
CA VAL A 233 -9.34 -9.97 -6.75
C VAL A 233 -7.86 -10.25 -6.60
N GLY A 234 -7.34 -10.06 -5.40
CA GLY A 234 -5.93 -10.29 -5.16
C GLY A 234 -5.60 -10.38 -3.68
N GLY A 235 -4.33 -10.56 -3.42
CA GLY A 235 -3.84 -10.62 -2.05
C GLY A 235 -2.45 -11.19 -1.95
N TRP A 236 -1.91 -11.15 -0.75
CA TRP A 236 -0.61 -11.68 -0.44
C TRP A 236 -0.59 -12.31 0.95
N ILE A 237 0.36 -13.21 1.16
CA ILE A 237 0.65 -13.84 2.45
C ILE A 237 2.16 -13.92 2.63
N GLU A 238 2.60 -13.67 3.84
CA GLU A 238 4.01 -13.73 4.23
C GLU A 238 4.18 -14.46 5.56
N LEU A 239 5.24 -15.23 5.65
CA LEU A 239 5.79 -15.79 6.87
C LEU A 239 7.14 -15.12 7.12
N TRP A 240 7.33 -14.54 8.33
CA TRP A 240 8.63 -14.03 8.77
C TRP A 240 9.24 -14.91 9.83
N TYR A 241 10.58 -14.96 9.88
CA TYR A 241 11.33 -15.65 10.90
C TYR A 241 12.59 -14.91 11.31
N ASP A 242 12.71 -14.60 12.61
CA ASP A 242 13.87 -13.96 13.22
C ASP A 242 14.83 -15.04 13.77
N TRP A 243 15.86 -15.38 13.00
CA TRP A 243 16.88 -16.38 13.38
C TRP A 243 17.66 -15.94 14.61
N THR A 244 18.05 -14.67 14.61
CA THR A 244 18.74 -14.00 15.71
C THR A 244 18.21 -12.55 15.81
N PRO A 245 18.60 -11.76 16.82
CA PRO A 245 18.25 -10.34 16.85
C PRO A 245 18.75 -9.50 15.66
N CYS A 246 19.66 -10.04 14.86
CA CYS A 246 20.24 -9.33 13.69
C CYS A 246 20.01 -10.05 12.36
N LEU A 247 19.45 -11.24 12.35
CA LEU A 247 19.23 -12.04 11.13
C LEU A 247 17.76 -12.39 10.99
N HIS A 248 17.15 -11.89 9.92
CA HIS A 248 15.73 -12.00 9.63
C HIS A 248 15.51 -12.60 8.24
N SER A 249 14.41 -13.27 8.05
CA SER A 249 14.00 -13.76 6.71
C SER A 249 12.49 -13.68 6.55
N HIS A 250 12.08 -13.46 5.31
CA HIS A 250 10.68 -13.42 4.89
C HIS A 250 10.51 -14.34 3.69
N VAL A 251 9.39 -15.04 3.63
CA VAL A 251 8.97 -15.84 2.48
C VAL A 251 7.51 -15.55 2.23
N GLY A 252 7.16 -15.24 1.01
CA GLY A 252 5.78 -14.88 0.69
C GLY A 252 5.33 -15.27 -0.71
N TYR A 253 4.03 -15.20 -0.87
CA TYR A 253 3.31 -15.40 -2.11
C TYR A 253 2.32 -14.28 -2.31
N SER A 254 2.14 -13.86 -3.56
CA SER A 254 1.19 -12.82 -3.92
C SER A 254 0.56 -13.10 -5.27
N LEU A 255 -0.68 -12.68 -5.44
CA LEU A 255 -1.41 -12.76 -6.71
C LEU A 255 -2.33 -11.56 -6.91
N ASP A 256 -2.57 -11.24 -8.19
CA ASP A 256 -3.48 -10.21 -8.66
C ASP A 256 -4.19 -10.78 -9.90
N ASP A 257 -5.52 -10.87 -9.88
CA ASP A 257 -6.34 -11.65 -10.82
C ASP A 257 -7.55 -10.84 -11.31
N PRO A 258 -7.32 -9.93 -12.29
CA PRO A 258 -8.41 -9.24 -12.98
C PRO A 258 -9.36 -10.21 -13.66
N ASN A 259 -10.66 -9.91 -13.60
CA ASN A 259 -11.66 -10.78 -14.19
C ASN A 259 -11.54 -10.82 -15.72
N ASN A 260 -11.22 -11.97 -16.28
CA ASN A 260 -11.01 -12.18 -17.71
C ASN A 260 -12.22 -11.77 -18.58
N SER A 261 -13.46 -11.79 -18.04
CA SER A 261 -14.63 -11.35 -18.79
C SER A 261 -14.70 -9.84 -19.02
N ASP A 262 -13.93 -9.08 -18.25
CA ASP A 262 -13.89 -7.62 -18.31
C ASP A 262 -12.72 -7.11 -19.17
N LEU A 263 -11.85 -8.03 -19.65
CA LEU A 263 -10.66 -7.76 -20.45
C LEU A 263 -10.96 -8.05 -21.93
N ALA A 264 -11.21 -7.03 -22.73
CA ALA A 264 -11.57 -7.18 -24.14
C ALA A 264 -10.39 -6.98 -25.10
N THR A 265 -9.26 -6.47 -24.61
CA THR A 265 -8.13 -6.08 -25.45
C THR A 265 -7.01 -7.12 -25.39
N VAL A 266 -6.52 -7.54 -26.58
CA VAL A 266 -5.36 -8.44 -26.67
C VAL A 266 -4.12 -7.74 -26.07
N GLY A 267 -3.42 -8.46 -25.18
CA GLY A 267 -2.25 -7.96 -24.48
C GLY A 267 -2.52 -7.39 -23.08
N GLU A 268 -3.80 -7.28 -22.70
CA GLU A 268 -4.12 -6.98 -21.30
C GLU A 268 -3.64 -8.09 -20.37
N LYS A 269 -3.20 -7.70 -19.20
CA LYS A 269 -2.72 -8.63 -18.17
C LYS A 269 -3.91 -9.26 -17.47
N SER A 270 -3.99 -10.58 -17.52
CA SER A 270 -5.12 -11.34 -17.00
C SER A 270 -4.82 -12.07 -15.69
N TYR A 271 -3.57 -12.09 -15.28
CA TYR A 271 -3.13 -12.71 -14.04
C TYR A 271 -1.68 -12.35 -13.75
N ASN A 272 -1.36 -12.02 -12.51
CA ASN A 272 0.02 -11.82 -12.08
C ASN A 272 0.24 -12.52 -10.74
N GLN A 273 1.30 -13.30 -10.62
CA GLN A 273 1.68 -13.95 -9.37
C GLN A 273 3.18 -13.90 -9.17
N PHE A 274 3.59 -13.90 -7.92
CA PHE A 274 5.00 -14.08 -7.60
C PHE A 274 5.19 -14.76 -6.24
N TYR A 275 6.34 -15.41 -6.13
CA TYR A 275 6.91 -15.91 -4.88
C TYR A 275 8.17 -15.14 -4.59
N TYR A 276 8.44 -14.88 -3.33
CA TYR A 276 9.70 -14.28 -2.93
C TYR A 276 10.25 -14.90 -1.66
N GLY A 277 11.55 -14.77 -1.50
CA GLY A 277 12.23 -15.10 -0.25
C GLY A 277 13.46 -14.21 -0.08
N ASN A 278 13.69 -13.75 1.14
CA ASN A 278 14.81 -12.89 1.44
C ASN A 278 15.52 -13.27 2.75
N VAL A 279 16.72 -12.74 2.87
CA VAL A 279 17.52 -12.75 4.11
C VAL A 279 18.04 -11.33 4.32
N ILE A 280 17.83 -10.82 5.52
CA ILE A 280 18.21 -9.46 5.94
C ILE A 280 19.13 -9.58 7.15
N TYR A 281 20.27 -8.90 7.11
CA TYR A 281 21.21 -8.85 8.20
C TYR A 281 21.47 -7.42 8.67
N ASP A 282 21.19 -7.15 9.93
CA ASP A 282 21.46 -5.87 10.60
C ASP A 282 22.92 -5.84 11.04
N LEU A 283 23.77 -5.17 10.28
CA LEU A 283 25.17 -4.93 10.61
C LEU A 283 25.32 -4.04 11.86
N THR A 284 24.46 -3.06 11.97
CA THR A 284 24.32 -2.19 13.14
C THR A 284 22.85 -1.77 13.28
N LYS A 285 22.50 -1.02 14.33
CA LYS A 285 21.16 -0.44 14.50
C LYS A 285 20.69 0.41 13.30
N ASN A 286 21.64 0.96 12.56
CA ASN A 286 21.38 1.92 11.49
C ASN A 286 21.79 1.41 10.10
N PHE A 287 22.43 0.25 10.02
CA PHE A 287 22.91 -0.27 8.75
C PHE A 287 22.50 -1.75 8.55
N LEU A 288 21.72 -2.01 7.53
CA LEU A 288 21.33 -3.35 7.13
C LEU A 288 21.76 -3.65 5.69
N VAL A 289 21.94 -4.94 5.43
CA VAL A 289 22.11 -5.49 4.09
C VAL A 289 21.12 -6.64 3.90
N GLY A 290 20.69 -6.88 2.68
CA GLY A 290 19.77 -7.96 2.39
C GLY A 290 19.85 -8.42 0.95
N VAL A 291 19.42 -9.67 0.73
CA VAL A 291 19.28 -10.30 -0.59
C VAL A 291 17.87 -10.85 -0.70
N GLU A 292 17.24 -10.62 -1.83
CA GLU A 292 15.91 -11.15 -2.17
C GLU A 292 15.96 -11.84 -3.53
N VAL A 293 15.28 -12.97 -3.63
CA VAL A 293 15.00 -13.66 -4.90
C VAL A 293 13.50 -13.75 -5.05
N SER A 294 12.99 -13.38 -6.21
CA SER A 294 11.58 -13.51 -6.55
C SER A 294 11.38 -14.12 -7.94
N SER A 295 10.33 -14.94 -8.06
CA SER A 295 9.91 -15.59 -9.30
C SER A 295 8.53 -15.09 -9.68
N TRP A 296 8.39 -14.55 -10.86
CA TRP A 296 7.21 -13.85 -11.36
C TRP A 296 6.61 -14.57 -12.56
N LYS A 297 5.28 -14.59 -12.64
CA LYS A 297 4.54 -15.05 -13.80
C LYS A 297 3.38 -14.12 -14.09
N THR A 298 3.30 -13.62 -15.34
CA THR A 298 2.20 -12.78 -15.81
C THR A 298 1.55 -13.43 -17.02
N ASN A 299 0.24 -13.60 -16.97
CA ASN A 299 -0.56 -14.06 -18.12
C ASN A 299 -1.19 -12.85 -18.83
N TYR A 300 -1.46 -13.02 -20.13
CA TYR A 300 -2.02 -11.97 -20.97
C TYR A 300 -3.17 -12.51 -21.81
N ILE A 301 -4.15 -11.66 -22.13
CA ILE A 301 -5.23 -12.00 -23.06
C ILE A 301 -4.65 -12.17 -24.47
N GLY A 302 -4.85 -13.37 -25.05
CA GLY A 302 -4.44 -13.67 -26.42
C GLY A 302 -2.93 -13.68 -26.70
N GLN A 303 -2.08 -13.70 -25.65
CA GLN A 303 -0.61 -13.76 -25.80
C GLN A 303 -0.01 -14.84 -24.89
N LEU A 304 1.25 -15.17 -25.12
CA LEU A 304 1.99 -16.10 -24.27
C LEU A 304 2.30 -15.47 -22.92
N PRO A 305 2.31 -16.27 -21.84
CA PRO A 305 2.70 -15.78 -20.53
C PRO A 305 4.16 -15.31 -20.49
N GLY A 306 4.46 -14.34 -19.64
CA GLY A 306 5.79 -13.91 -19.32
C GLY A 306 6.24 -14.45 -17.96
N ASP A 307 7.46 -14.98 -17.89
CA ASP A 307 8.08 -15.45 -16.66
C ASP A 307 9.40 -14.69 -16.42
N SER A 308 9.70 -14.38 -15.18
CA SER A 308 10.95 -13.75 -14.80
C SER A 308 11.42 -14.16 -13.41
N VAL A 309 12.75 -14.21 -13.23
CA VAL A 309 13.37 -14.35 -11.92
C VAL A 309 14.19 -13.09 -11.67
N ARG A 310 13.99 -12.49 -10.49
CA ARG A 310 14.72 -11.30 -10.04
C ARG A 310 15.57 -11.67 -8.84
N CYS A 311 16.77 -11.10 -8.79
CA CYS A 311 17.64 -11.14 -7.63
C CYS A 311 18.00 -9.70 -7.28
N GLU A 312 17.74 -9.30 -6.05
CA GLU A 312 17.98 -7.95 -5.56
C GLU A 312 18.92 -7.98 -4.36
N PHE A 313 19.84 -7.04 -4.32
CA PHE A 313 20.69 -6.77 -3.17
C PHE A 313 20.41 -5.36 -2.67
N VAL A 314 20.22 -5.21 -1.38
CA VAL A 314 19.93 -3.93 -0.73
C VAL A 314 20.98 -3.65 0.35
N ALA A 315 21.47 -2.42 0.39
CA ALA A 315 22.20 -1.86 1.51
C ALA A 315 21.47 -0.59 1.95
N LYS A 316 21.04 -0.52 3.19
CA LYS A 316 20.29 0.62 3.73
C LYS A 316 20.98 1.17 4.98
N TYR A 317 21.25 2.46 4.96
CA TYR A 317 21.75 3.20 6.12
C TYR A 317 20.73 4.26 6.55
N GLY A 318 20.40 4.28 7.86
CA GLY A 318 19.57 5.30 8.49
C GLY A 318 20.41 6.22 9.37
N PHE A 319 20.09 7.49 9.42
CA PHE A 319 20.79 8.49 10.25
C PHE A 319 19.80 9.36 11.01
#